data_98b04f6dbcaa4dabdc911fd6060b5689
#
_entry.id   98b04f6dbcaa4dabdc911fd6060b5689
#
_cell.length_a   1.000
_cell.length_b   1.000
_cell.length_c   1.000
_cell.angle_alpha   90.00
_cell.angle_beta   90.00
_cell.angle_gamma   90.00
#
_symmetry.space_group_name_H-M   'P 1'
#
loop_
_entity.id
_entity.type
_entity.pdbx_description
1 polymer ?
#
loop_
_entity_poly.entity_id
_entity_poly.type
_entity_poly.pdbx_seq_one_letter_code
_entity_poly.pdbx_strand_id
1 'polypeptide(L)'
;IVATSLVDEYTNVDVQAYKPVALYINGEYWGLYFIREKVDETFISNHYNVKATKDNTDLLRIDGEVKIGTNTKYNKMINFINNNSLSDKNNYDKIKEQIDIVNYCDFWISEIWPSNYDIVNMRYFSTPLIDSGKWKFIYYDLDSAFYNVNVDYYKYYTTPSGIGYGNFPTTLLRNLLKSSEFKKTFLERLSYNLKNTWSSENVIKKIDSVIDEISEDEIKRNLKRWNVASYDEWKNNVNHMKDFARKRNNYMVKQAKSFFGLSNSDVKKYFGDVK
;
A
#
# COMPACT_ATOMS: atom_id res chain seq x y z
N ILE A 1 5.35 -9.04 3.73
CA ILE A 1 4.48 -10.19 3.43
C ILE A 1 3.13 -10.02 4.11
N VAL A 2 3.03 -9.93 5.45
CA VAL A 2 1.77 -9.80 6.19
C VAL A 2 0.86 -8.73 5.59
N ALA A 3 1.38 -7.51 5.36
CA ALA A 3 0.62 -6.39 4.82
C ALA A 3 0.14 -6.65 3.37
N THR A 4 1.01 -7.16 2.51
CA THR A 4 0.65 -7.46 1.12
C THR A 4 -0.39 -8.58 1.02
N SER A 5 -0.28 -9.63 1.84
CA SER A 5 -1.28 -10.71 1.86
C SER A 5 -2.67 -10.25 2.34
N LEU A 6 -2.74 -9.30 3.27
CA LEU A 6 -4.02 -8.71 3.69
C LEU A 6 -4.64 -7.84 2.58
N VAL A 7 -3.83 -7.06 1.90
CA VAL A 7 -4.29 -6.23 0.76
C VAL A 7 -4.81 -7.09 -0.37
N ASP A 8 -4.11 -8.18 -0.71
CA ASP A 8 -4.53 -9.17 -1.72
C ASP A 8 -5.88 -9.82 -1.39
N GLU A 9 -6.07 -10.18 -0.12
CA GLU A 9 -7.29 -10.89 0.34
C GLU A 9 -8.53 -9.99 0.39
N TYR A 10 -8.38 -8.69 0.70
CA TYR A 10 -9.51 -7.81 1.02
C TYR A 10 -9.70 -6.63 0.07
N THR A 11 -8.81 -6.43 -0.90
CA THR A 11 -8.90 -5.30 -1.84
C THR A 11 -8.65 -5.76 -3.28
N ASN A 12 -8.75 -4.83 -4.23
CA ASN A 12 -8.37 -5.04 -5.62
C ASN A 12 -7.05 -4.34 -5.98
N VAL A 13 -6.19 -4.13 -5.01
CA VAL A 13 -4.85 -3.59 -5.22
C VAL A 13 -3.90 -4.74 -5.49
N ASP A 14 -3.21 -4.68 -6.61
CA ASP A 14 -2.25 -5.71 -7.00
C ASP A 14 -1.08 -5.80 -6.02
N VAL A 15 -0.68 -7.02 -5.69
CA VAL A 15 0.47 -7.33 -4.85
C VAL A 15 1.33 -8.42 -5.51
N GLN A 16 2.59 -8.49 -5.12
CA GLN A 16 3.47 -9.58 -5.56
C GLN A 16 3.13 -10.87 -4.82
N ALA A 17 2.84 -11.96 -5.55
CA ALA A 17 2.82 -13.30 -4.97
C ALA A 17 4.20 -13.64 -4.39
N TYR A 18 4.21 -14.44 -3.33
CA TYR A 18 5.45 -14.83 -2.66
C TYR A 18 5.44 -16.32 -2.29
N LYS A 19 6.64 -16.86 -2.05
CA LYS A 19 6.82 -18.18 -1.44
C LYS A 19 8.09 -18.20 -0.59
N PRO A 20 8.03 -18.62 0.70
CA PRO A 20 9.22 -18.82 1.50
C PRO A 20 10.03 -20.02 0.99
N VAL A 21 11.34 -19.89 0.98
CA VAL A 21 12.27 -20.94 0.53
C VAL A 21 13.55 -20.94 1.36
N ALA A 22 14.08 -22.12 1.66
CA ALA A 22 15.45 -22.27 2.15
C ALA A 22 16.41 -22.23 0.95
N LEU A 23 17.22 -21.18 0.88
CA LEU A 23 18.18 -20.98 -0.20
C LEU A 23 19.50 -21.69 0.12
N TYR A 24 20.01 -22.42 -0.86
CA TYR A 24 21.35 -23.03 -0.83
C TYR A 24 22.15 -22.50 -2.03
N ILE A 25 23.42 -22.15 -1.79
CA ILE A 25 24.38 -21.76 -2.83
C ILE A 25 25.55 -22.72 -2.77
N ASN A 26 25.84 -23.41 -3.87
CA ASN A 26 26.90 -24.43 -3.95
C ASN A 26 26.79 -25.53 -2.87
N GLY A 27 25.55 -25.90 -2.50
CA GLY A 27 25.30 -26.90 -1.46
C GLY A 27 25.36 -26.39 -0.01
N GLU A 28 25.76 -25.14 0.20
CA GLU A 28 25.77 -24.49 1.53
C GLU A 28 24.47 -23.72 1.77
N TYR A 29 23.91 -23.88 2.98
CA TYR A 29 22.73 -23.14 3.39
C TYR A 29 23.04 -21.63 3.41
N TRP A 30 22.27 -20.85 2.65
CA TRP A 30 22.45 -19.40 2.55
C TRP A 30 21.48 -18.63 3.42
N GLY A 31 20.24 -19.10 3.58
CA GLY A 31 19.26 -18.45 4.46
C GLY A 31 17.83 -18.74 4.06
N LEU A 32 16.89 -18.20 4.84
CA LEU A 32 15.48 -18.13 4.53
C LEU A 32 15.23 -16.93 3.62
N TYR A 33 14.70 -17.17 2.44
CA TYR A 33 14.39 -16.16 1.44
C TYR A 33 12.93 -16.27 0.98
N PHE A 34 12.49 -15.27 0.25
CA PHE A 34 11.16 -15.26 -0.35
C PHE A 34 11.28 -15.08 -1.86
N ILE A 35 10.86 -16.07 -2.63
CA ILE A 35 10.64 -15.89 -4.06
C ILE A 35 9.45 -14.96 -4.22
N ARG A 36 9.58 -13.93 -5.03
CA ARG A 36 8.52 -12.95 -5.33
C ARG A 36 8.38 -12.75 -6.82
N GLU A 37 7.17 -12.41 -7.25
CA GLU A 37 6.95 -11.98 -8.62
C GLU A 37 7.75 -10.72 -8.93
N LYS A 38 8.24 -10.64 -10.14
CA LYS A 38 8.84 -9.40 -10.66
C LYS A 38 7.73 -8.53 -11.23
N VAL A 39 7.66 -7.28 -10.79
CA VAL A 39 6.69 -6.31 -11.32
C VAL A 39 7.15 -5.80 -12.68
N ASP A 40 6.61 -6.39 -13.74
CA ASP A 40 6.82 -6.05 -15.16
C ASP A 40 5.56 -6.35 -15.99
N GLU A 41 5.65 -6.36 -17.32
CA GLU A 41 4.54 -6.67 -18.23
C GLU A 41 3.99 -8.10 -18.05
N THR A 42 4.84 -9.03 -17.60
CA THR A 42 4.42 -10.41 -17.33
C THR A 42 3.54 -10.50 -16.09
N PHE A 43 3.90 -9.76 -15.03
CA PHE A 43 3.07 -9.61 -13.84
C PHE A 43 1.67 -9.13 -14.20
N ILE A 44 1.57 -8.03 -14.97
CA ILE A 44 0.28 -7.47 -15.40
C ILE A 44 -0.50 -8.46 -16.25
N SER A 45 0.19 -9.16 -17.17
CA SER A 45 -0.43 -10.19 -18.02
C SER A 45 -1.06 -11.32 -17.22
N ASN A 46 -0.36 -11.81 -16.18
CA ASN A 46 -0.81 -12.92 -15.36
C ASN A 46 -1.97 -12.52 -14.44
N HIS A 47 -1.88 -11.35 -13.80
CA HIS A 47 -2.90 -10.88 -12.86
C HIS A 47 -4.25 -10.59 -13.55
N TYR A 48 -4.21 -10.12 -14.81
CA TYR A 48 -5.42 -9.68 -15.53
C TYR A 48 -5.81 -10.61 -16.69
N ASN A 49 -5.06 -11.67 -16.93
CA ASN A 49 -5.25 -12.57 -18.08
C ASN A 49 -5.34 -11.80 -19.42
N VAL A 50 -4.41 -10.88 -19.63
CA VAL A 50 -4.29 -10.06 -20.85
C VAL A 50 -2.90 -10.23 -21.45
N LYS A 51 -2.70 -9.74 -22.67
CA LYS A 51 -1.37 -9.71 -23.31
C LYS A 51 -0.75 -8.32 -23.14
N ALA A 52 -0.30 -8.00 -21.93
CA ALA A 52 0.48 -6.81 -21.68
C ALA A 52 1.88 -6.95 -22.28
N THR A 53 2.37 -5.88 -22.91
CA THR A 53 3.69 -5.83 -23.56
C THR A 53 4.29 -4.44 -23.30
N LYS A 54 5.57 -4.28 -23.60
CA LYS A 54 6.26 -2.98 -23.50
C LYS A 54 5.67 -1.91 -24.42
N ASP A 55 4.96 -2.31 -25.48
CA ASP A 55 4.41 -1.39 -26.48
C ASP A 55 2.99 -0.92 -26.12
N ASN A 56 2.27 -1.65 -25.25
CA ASN A 56 0.89 -1.34 -24.88
C ASN A 56 0.70 -1.08 -23.37
N THR A 57 1.79 -0.96 -22.61
CA THR A 57 1.72 -0.80 -21.16
C THR A 57 2.69 0.27 -20.71
N ASP A 58 2.22 1.21 -19.93
CA ASP A 58 3.03 2.14 -19.17
C ASP A 58 3.16 1.61 -17.74
N LEU A 59 4.37 1.34 -17.27
CA LEU A 59 4.71 1.04 -15.89
C LEU A 59 5.69 2.08 -15.37
N LEU A 60 5.26 2.79 -14.34
CA LEU A 60 6.02 3.88 -13.76
C LEU A 60 6.34 3.58 -12.29
N ARG A 61 7.32 4.30 -11.76
CA ARG A 61 7.58 4.35 -10.33
C ARG A 61 7.79 5.80 -9.88
N ILE A 62 7.72 6.05 -8.58
CA ILE A 62 7.91 7.37 -7.96
C ILE A 62 7.05 8.42 -8.69
N ASP A 63 7.65 9.51 -9.14
CA ASP A 63 7.01 10.65 -9.80
C ASP A 63 7.12 10.53 -11.34
N GLY A 64 6.58 9.47 -11.89
CA GLY A 64 6.59 9.27 -13.35
C GLY A 64 7.90 8.75 -13.94
N GLU A 65 8.80 8.19 -13.11
CA GLU A 65 9.99 7.49 -13.63
C GLU A 65 9.57 6.25 -14.42
N VAL A 66 9.98 6.20 -15.69
CA VAL A 66 9.57 5.14 -16.62
C VAL A 66 10.34 3.84 -16.35
N LYS A 67 9.61 2.75 -16.15
CA LYS A 67 10.13 1.38 -16.15
C LYS A 67 9.78 0.65 -17.44
N ILE A 68 8.58 0.85 -17.95
CA ILE A 68 8.07 0.31 -19.22
C ILE A 68 7.21 1.40 -19.88
N GLY A 69 7.21 1.46 -21.21
CA GLY A 69 6.37 2.38 -21.97
C GLY A 69 6.80 3.83 -21.85
N THR A 70 5.85 4.72 -21.55
CA THR A 70 6.06 6.17 -21.45
C THR A 70 5.36 6.77 -20.22
N ASN A 71 5.75 7.97 -19.83
CA ASN A 71 5.05 8.73 -18.79
C ASN A 71 4.15 9.86 -19.37
N THR A 72 3.96 9.89 -20.68
CA THR A 72 3.25 10.98 -21.37
C THR A 72 1.84 11.17 -20.84
N LYS A 73 1.09 10.07 -20.65
CA LYS A 73 -0.28 10.09 -20.13
C LYS A 73 -0.32 10.57 -18.67
N TYR A 74 0.60 10.06 -17.84
CA TYR A 74 0.73 10.46 -16.44
C TYR A 74 1.06 11.95 -16.31
N ASN A 75 2.06 12.43 -17.04
CA ASN A 75 2.46 13.83 -17.01
C ASN A 75 1.37 14.79 -17.48
N LYS A 76 0.57 14.40 -18.50
CA LYS A 76 -0.61 15.19 -18.92
C LYS A 76 -1.63 15.30 -17.79
N MET A 77 -1.89 14.20 -17.06
CA MET A 77 -2.80 14.20 -15.92
C MET A 77 -2.26 15.09 -14.77
N ILE A 78 -0.98 14.98 -14.42
CA ILE A 78 -0.37 15.81 -13.37
C ILE A 78 -0.38 17.30 -13.77
N ASN A 79 -0.05 17.62 -15.02
CA ASN A 79 -0.14 18.99 -15.53
C ASN A 79 -1.57 19.55 -15.48
N PHE A 80 -2.57 18.74 -15.80
CA PHE A 80 -3.97 19.14 -15.65
C PHE A 80 -4.31 19.45 -14.20
N ILE A 81 -3.94 18.59 -13.27
CA ILE A 81 -4.17 18.75 -11.82
C ILE A 81 -3.49 20.02 -11.27
N ASN A 82 -2.28 20.33 -11.73
CA ASN A 82 -1.55 21.53 -11.30
C ASN A 82 -2.22 22.85 -11.72
N ASN A 83 -2.96 22.82 -12.85
CA ASN A 83 -3.60 24.01 -13.42
C ASN A 83 -5.11 24.10 -13.18
N ASN A 84 -5.72 23.05 -12.61
CA ASN A 84 -7.17 22.97 -12.41
C ASN A 84 -7.51 22.42 -11.02
N SER A 85 -8.34 23.15 -10.27
CA SER A 85 -8.76 22.69 -8.95
C SER A 85 -9.71 21.50 -9.04
N LEU A 86 -9.41 20.42 -8.34
CA LEU A 86 -10.28 19.25 -8.24
C LEU A 86 -11.46 19.43 -7.24
N SER A 87 -11.60 20.62 -6.62
CA SER A 87 -12.84 21.00 -5.94
C SER A 87 -13.99 21.24 -6.93
N ASP A 88 -13.66 21.57 -8.18
CA ASP A 88 -14.61 21.59 -9.29
C ASP A 88 -14.90 20.14 -9.72
N LYS A 89 -16.21 19.81 -9.74
CA LYS A 89 -16.67 18.46 -10.06
C LYS A 89 -16.27 18.03 -11.49
N ASN A 90 -16.35 18.93 -12.47
CA ASN A 90 -16.02 18.59 -13.86
C ASN A 90 -14.53 18.27 -14.01
N ASN A 91 -13.66 18.97 -13.26
CA ASN A 91 -12.24 18.69 -13.25
C ASN A 91 -11.94 17.35 -12.56
N TYR A 92 -12.63 17.08 -11.44
CA TYR A 92 -12.50 15.80 -10.75
C TYR A 92 -12.97 14.62 -11.62
N ASP A 93 -14.11 14.76 -12.32
CA ASP A 93 -14.65 13.72 -13.20
C ASP A 93 -13.63 13.33 -14.30
N LYS A 94 -12.92 14.31 -14.89
CA LYS A 94 -11.84 14.04 -15.86
C LYS A 94 -10.68 13.23 -15.29
N ILE A 95 -10.37 13.39 -14.00
CA ILE A 95 -9.31 12.63 -13.35
C ILE A 95 -9.82 11.24 -12.94
N LYS A 96 -11.06 11.14 -12.49
CA LYS A 96 -11.73 9.87 -12.17
C LYS A 96 -11.80 8.91 -13.37
N GLU A 97 -11.83 9.44 -14.60
CA GLU A 97 -11.74 8.63 -15.82
C GLU A 97 -10.32 8.09 -16.09
N GLN A 98 -9.30 8.65 -15.45
CA GLN A 98 -7.90 8.29 -15.67
C GLN A 98 -7.27 7.45 -14.56
N ILE A 99 -7.90 7.38 -13.37
CA ILE A 99 -7.39 6.64 -12.21
C ILE A 99 -8.48 5.70 -11.71
N ASP A 100 -8.11 4.49 -11.33
CA ASP A 100 -8.98 3.64 -10.50
C ASP A 100 -9.00 4.20 -9.08
N ILE A 101 -10.04 4.96 -8.77
CA ILE A 101 -10.17 5.69 -7.50
C ILE A 101 -10.26 4.75 -6.30
N VAL A 102 -10.88 3.59 -6.46
CA VAL A 102 -11.00 2.60 -5.37
C VAL A 102 -9.64 1.98 -5.09
N ASN A 103 -8.93 1.50 -6.13
CA ASN A 103 -7.57 1.01 -6.01
C ASN A 103 -6.65 2.06 -5.37
N TYR A 104 -6.73 3.31 -5.81
CA TYR A 104 -5.93 4.41 -5.28
C TYR A 104 -6.20 4.70 -3.79
N CYS A 105 -7.47 4.70 -3.37
CA CYS A 105 -7.82 4.85 -1.97
C CYS A 105 -7.28 3.70 -1.12
N ASP A 106 -7.49 2.46 -1.57
CA ASP A 106 -7.05 1.27 -0.85
C ASP A 106 -5.52 1.21 -0.75
N PHE A 107 -4.81 1.57 -1.83
CA PHE A 107 -3.36 1.70 -1.82
C PHE A 107 -2.89 2.67 -0.71
N TRP A 108 -3.40 3.92 -0.70
CA TRP A 108 -2.98 4.90 0.30
C TRP A 108 -3.38 4.53 1.73
N ILE A 109 -4.57 3.96 1.92
CA ILE A 109 -4.98 3.48 3.24
C ILE A 109 -4.03 2.37 3.72
N SER A 110 -3.60 1.50 2.81
CA SER A 110 -2.67 0.41 3.09
C SER A 110 -1.23 0.88 3.34
N GLU A 111 -0.84 2.05 2.85
CA GLU A 111 0.42 2.71 3.22
C GLU A 111 0.33 3.43 4.58
N ILE A 112 -0.80 4.09 4.83
CA ILE A 112 -1.04 4.86 6.06
C ILE A 112 -1.17 3.94 7.28
N TRP A 113 -1.90 2.82 7.14
CA TRP A 113 -2.21 1.98 8.30
C TRP A 113 -0.97 1.35 8.93
N PRO A 114 -0.08 0.67 8.22
CA PRO A 114 1.13 0.07 8.80
C PRO A 114 2.19 1.10 9.16
N SER A 115 1.91 2.38 8.96
CA SER A 115 2.86 3.48 9.21
C SER A 115 4.15 3.33 8.38
N ASN A 116 4.01 2.99 7.09
CA ASN A 116 5.15 2.90 6.20
C ASN A 116 5.76 4.29 5.97
N TYR A 117 7.03 4.49 6.28
CA TYR A 117 7.68 5.79 6.07
C TYR A 117 8.49 5.86 4.77
N ASP A 118 8.73 4.71 4.12
CA ASP A 118 9.48 4.62 2.86
C ASP A 118 8.59 4.15 1.71
N ILE A 119 7.99 5.09 0.98
CA ILE A 119 7.13 4.81 -0.18
C ILE A 119 7.80 5.10 -1.52
N VAL A 120 9.11 5.39 -1.53
CA VAL A 120 9.82 5.80 -2.76
C VAL A 120 9.89 4.70 -3.81
N ASN A 121 9.57 3.47 -3.45
CA ASN A 121 9.53 2.33 -4.37
C ASN A 121 8.17 2.12 -5.05
N MET A 122 7.15 2.94 -4.73
CA MET A 122 5.80 2.89 -5.33
C MET A 122 5.84 2.60 -6.84
N ARG A 123 4.96 1.71 -7.31
CA ARG A 123 4.73 1.42 -8.73
C ARG A 123 3.26 1.55 -9.08
N TYR A 124 3.02 1.97 -10.30
CA TYR A 124 1.69 2.08 -10.88
C TYR A 124 1.75 1.90 -12.39
N PHE A 125 0.70 1.36 -12.95
CA PHE A 125 0.64 1.03 -14.37
C PHE A 125 -0.66 1.48 -15.02
N SER A 126 -0.64 1.58 -16.33
CA SER A 126 -1.79 1.83 -17.20
C SER A 126 -1.63 1.04 -18.49
N THR A 127 -2.67 0.36 -18.92
CA THR A 127 -2.73 -0.30 -20.23
C THR A 127 -4.16 -0.22 -20.75
N PRO A 128 -4.38 0.01 -22.06
CA PRO A 128 -5.73 0.06 -22.63
C PRO A 128 -6.50 -1.26 -22.51
N LEU A 129 -5.80 -2.34 -22.18
CA LEU A 129 -6.39 -3.68 -22.02
C LEU A 129 -7.17 -3.85 -20.71
N ILE A 130 -6.99 -2.94 -19.74
CA ILE A 130 -7.57 -3.02 -18.40
C ILE A 130 -8.24 -1.70 -18.08
N ASP A 131 -9.54 -1.74 -17.71
CA ASP A 131 -10.33 -0.59 -17.24
C ASP A 131 -10.15 0.67 -18.10
N SER A 132 -10.14 0.52 -19.43
CA SER A 132 -9.93 1.60 -20.40
C SER A 132 -8.64 2.41 -20.16
N GLY A 133 -7.64 1.77 -19.57
CA GLY A 133 -6.33 2.37 -19.33
C GLY A 133 -6.28 3.28 -18.09
N LYS A 134 -7.10 3.07 -17.10
CA LYS A 134 -6.95 3.77 -15.81
C LYS A 134 -5.64 3.39 -15.13
N TRP A 135 -5.05 4.35 -14.44
CA TRP A 135 -3.89 4.09 -13.58
C TRP A 135 -4.30 3.26 -12.38
N LYS A 136 -3.55 2.16 -12.14
CA LYS A 136 -3.67 1.27 -10.98
C LYS A 136 -2.35 1.24 -10.23
N PHE A 137 -2.42 1.21 -8.90
CA PHE A 137 -1.28 1.21 -8.00
C PHE A 137 -1.01 -0.21 -7.52
N ILE A 138 0.26 -0.54 -7.37
CA ILE A 138 0.75 -1.86 -6.92
C ILE A 138 1.36 -1.69 -5.53
N TYR A 139 0.95 -2.54 -4.60
CA TYR A 139 1.36 -2.47 -3.20
C TYR A 139 2.46 -3.48 -2.89
N TYR A 140 3.63 -2.99 -2.50
CA TYR A 140 4.78 -3.80 -2.13
C TYR A 140 5.79 -2.96 -1.34
N ASP A 141 6.84 -3.61 -0.80
CA ASP A 141 7.98 -2.97 -0.14
C ASP A 141 7.63 -2.29 1.19
N LEU A 142 7.17 -3.10 2.14
CA LEU A 142 6.71 -2.68 3.47
C LEU A 142 7.73 -3.03 4.58
N ASP A 143 9.01 -3.05 4.28
CA ASP A 143 10.06 -3.34 5.26
C ASP A 143 10.27 -2.20 6.27
N SER A 144 9.83 -1.01 5.91
CA SER A 144 9.88 0.20 6.73
C SER A 144 8.55 0.51 7.46
N ALA A 145 7.75 -0.52 7.76
CA ALA A 145 6.43 -0.42 8.36
C ALA A 145 6.36 -1.00 9.79
N PHE A 146 5.24 -0.77 10.50
CA PHE A 146 4.93 -1.28 11.85
C PHE A 146 5.79 -0.72 13.00
N TYR A 147 6.59 0.32 12.80
CA TYR A 147 7.44 0.87 13.86
C TYR A 147 6.69 1.77 14.85
N ASN A 148 5.94 2.74 14.37
CA ASN A 148 5.35 3.80 15.18
C ASN A 148 3.83 3.83 15.06
N VAL A 149 3.13 3.32 16.07
CA VAL A 149 1.68 3.17 16.08
C VAL A 149 0.90 4.50 16.09
N ASN A 150 1.49 5.57 16.62
CA ASN A 150 0.81 6.86 16.87
C ASN A 150 1.14 7.97 15.87
N VAL A 151 2.03 7.72 14.91
CA VAL A 151 2.37 8.73 13.89
C VAL A 151 1.20 8.99 12.95
N ASP A 152 0.96 10.27 12.65
CA ASP A 152 -0.13 10.72 11.77
C ASP A 152 0.34 10.70 10.30
N TYR A 153 0.12 9.58 9.64
CA TYR A 153 0.50 9.41 8.24
C TYR A 153 -0.46 10.07 7.25
N TYR A 154 -1.66 10.49 7.66
CA TYR A 154 -2.49 11.37 6.80
C TYR A 154 -1.77 12.69 6.56
N LYS A 155 -1.22 13.30 7.62
CA LYS A 155 -0.42 14.54 7.51
C LYS A 155 0.89 14.29 6.79
N TYR A 156 1.59 13.18 7.10
CA TYR A 156 2.86 12.86 6.47
C TYR A 156 2.70 12.78 4.95
N TYR A 157 1.78 11.95 4.43
CA TYR A 157 1.58 11.74 3.00
C TYR A 157 0.89 12.91 2.27
N THR A 158 0.50 13.95 2.97
CA THR A 158 -0.04 15.19 2.39
C THR A 158 0.87 16.40 2.62
N THR A 159 2.12 16.20 3.03
CA THR A 159 3.10 17.26 3.23
C THR A 159 3.41 17.97 1.91
N PRO A 160 3.18 19.31 1.81
CA PRO A 160 3.34 20.03 0.54
C PRO A 160 4.76 20.03 -0.03
N SER A 161 5.78 19.95 0.82
CA SER A 161 7.20 19.88 0.42
C SER A 161 7.62 18.50 -0.08
N GLY A 162 6.71 17.50 -0.07
CA GLY A 162 7.06 16.12 -0.37
C GLY A 162 7.48 15.34 0.87
N ILE A 163 7.74 14.05 0.71
CA ILE A 163 8.06 13.10 1.77
C ILE A 163 9.24 12.21 1.41
N GLY A 164 9.87 11.64 2.43
CA GLY A 164 10.95 10.67 2.26
C GLY A 164 12.23 11.25 1.66
N TYR A 165 13.13 10.36 1.31
CA TYR A 165 14.37 10.72 0.62
C TYR A 165 14.04 11.11 -0.83
N GLY A 166 14.41 12.33 -1.23
CA GLY A 166 14.18 12.84 -2.59
C GLY A 166 12.87 13.62 -2.76
N ASN A 167 12.19 13.97 -1.66
CA ASN A 167 10.98 14.82 -1.69
C ASN A 167 9.88 14.24 -2.60
N PHE A 168 9.49 12.99 -2.36
CA PHE A 168 8.42 12.33 -3.11
C PHE A 168 7.17 13.23 -3.20
N PRO A 169 6.66 13.52 -4.42
CA PRO A 169 5.56 14.46 -4.60
C PRO A 169 4.24 13.90 -4.06
N THR A 170 3.61 14.69 -3.20
CA THR A 170 2.28 14.38 -2.66
C THR A 170 1.15 15.04 -3.46
N THR A 171 1.49 15.61 -4.63
CA THR A 171 0.60 16.45 -5.44
C THR A 171 -0.70 15.78 -5.81
N LEU A 172 -0.66 14.53 -6.29
CA LEU A 172 -1.86 13.83 -6.73
C LEU A 172 -2.83 13.62 -5.57
N LEU A 173 -2.37 13.06 -4.44
CA LEU A 173 -3.22 12.81 -3.27
C LEU A 173 -3.79 14.12 -2.70
N ARG A 174 -2.96 15.16 -2.54
CA ARG A 174 -3.40 16.46 -2.01
C ARG A 174 -4.45 17.13 -2.89
N ASN A 175 -4.35 17.00 -4.22
CA ASN A 175 -5.34 17.57 -5.11
C ASN A 175 -6.62 16.74 -5.16
N LEU A 176 -6.55 15.42 -5.17
CA LEU A 176 -7.73 14.56 -5.05
C LEU A 176 -8.51 14.84 -3.76
N LEU A 177 -7.82 15.06 -2.66
CA LEU A 177 -8.42 15.44 -1.36
C LEU A 177 -9.14 16.81 -1.38
N LYS A 178 -9.03 17.63 -2.43
CA LYS A 178 -9.86 18.84 -2.59
C LYS A 178 -11.28 18.51 -3.06
N SER A 179 -11.48 17.37 -3.73
CA SER A 179 -12.79 16.90 -4.16
C SER A 179 -13.60 16.35 -2.99
N SER A 180 -14.84 16.81 -2.83
CA SER A 180 -15.76 16.27 -1.83
C SER A 180 -16.16 14.83 -2.12
N GLU A 181 -16.30 14.47 -3.41
CA GLU A 181 -16.60 13.10 -3.85
C GLU A 181 -15.44 12.16 -3.53
N PHE A 182 -14.19 12.56 -3.82
CA PHE A 182 -13.03 11.77 -3.45
C PHE A 182 -12.92 11.58 -1.94
N LYS A 183 -13.07 12.65 -1.14
CA LYS A 183 -13.05 12.53 0.33
C LYS A 183 -14.08 11.54 0.85
N LYS A 184 -15.30 11.58 0.29
CA LYS A 184 -16.37 10.64 0.66
C LYS A 184 -15.93 9.20 0.34
N THR A 185 -15.47 8.94 -0.88
CA THR A 185 -14.99 7.61 -1.28
C THR A 185 -13.82 7.15 -0.40
N PHE A 186 -12.86 8.03 -0.11
CA PHE A 186 -11.73 7.72 0.76
C PHE A 186 -12.20 7.32 2.17
N LEU A 187 -13.15 8.05 2.77
CA LEU A 187 -13.69 7.73 4.10
C LEU A 187 -14.49 6.43 4.10
N GLU A 188 -15.25 6.14 3.06
CA GLU A 188 -15.97 4.88 2.88
C GLU A 188 -14.99 3.70 2.76
N ARG A 189 -13.92 3.85 1.94
CA ARG A 189 -12.86 2.84 1.82
C ARG A 189 -12.06 2.70 3.11
N LEU A 190 -11.76 3.79 3.79
CA LEU A 190 -11.11 3.76 5.10
C LEU A 190 -11.94 2.97 6.13
N SER A 191 -13.24 3.25 6.19
CA SER A 191 -14.17 2.49 7.03
C SER A 191 -14.14 0.99 6.73
N TYR A 192 -14.22 0.63 5.44
CA TYR A 192 -14.14 -0.76 4.98
C TYR A 192 -12.82 -1.41 5.40
N ASN A 193 -11.70 -0.75 5.11
CA ASN A 193 -10.37 -1.27 5.38
C ASN A 193 -10.11 -1.47 6.88
N LEU A 194 -10.53 -0.52 7.74
CA LEU A 194 -10.36 -0.68 9.20
C LEU A 194 -11.22 -1.81 9.79
N LYS A 195 -12.35 -2.13 9.17
CA LYS A 195 -13.25 -3.21 9.61
C LYS A 195 -12.86 -4.59 9.07
N ASN A 196 -12.17 -4.64 7.94
CA ASN A 196 -11.84 -5.87 7.22
C ASN A 196 -10.32 -6.05 7.08
N THR A 197 -9.70 -5.41 6.09
CA THR A 197 -8.27 -5.56 5.77
C THR A 197 -7.39 -5.39 7.01
N TRP A 198 -7.62 -4.32 7.75
CA TRP A 198 -6.80 -3.87 8.87
C TRP A 198 -7.52 -3.99 10.22
N SER A 199 -8.51 -4.87 10.35
CA SER A 199 -9.03 -5.21 11.68
C SER A 199 -7.93 -5.88 12.51
N SER A 200 -7.89 -5.59 13.81
CA SER A 200 -6.87 -6.19 14.70
C SER A 200 -6.86 -7.71 14.62
N GLU A 201 -8.05 -8.33 14.51
CA GLU A 201 -8.21 -9.77 14.39
C GLU A 201 -7.58 -10.31 13.10
N ASN A 202 -7.91 -9.71 11.94
CA ASN A 202 -7.39 -10.17 10.65
C ASN A 202 -5.87 -9.99 10.54
N VAL A 203 -5.34 -8.87 11.05
CA VAL A 203 -3.89 -8.64 11.05
C VAL A 203 -3.18 -9.67 11.93
N ILE A 204 -3.67 -9.92 13.15
CA ILE A 204 -3.06 -10.90 14.05
C ILE A 204 -3.13 -12.31 13.45
N LYS A 205 -4.30 -12.70 12.92
CA LYS A 205 -4.48 -13.98 12.24
C LYS A 205 -3.51 -14.14 11.06
N LYS A 206 -3.33 -13.08 10.27
CA LYS A 206 -2.40 -13.11 9.14
C LYS A 206 -0.93 -13.20 9.59
N ILE A 207 -0.55 -12.51 10.66
CA ILE A 207 0.79 -12.65 11.26
C ILE A 207 1.05 -14.11 11.64
N ASP A 208 0.10 -14.74 12.35
CA ASP A 208 0.21 -16.13 12.76
C ASP A 208 0.29 -17.07 11.55
N SER A 209 -0.59 -16.88 10.56
CA SER A 209 -0.59 -17.69 9.34
C SER A 209 0.74 -17.61 8.57
N VAL A 210 1.34 -16.43 8.44
CA VAL A 210 2.64 -16.27 7.75
C VAL A 210 3.77 -16.93 8.53
N ILE A 211 3.71 -16.93 9.88
CA ILE A 211 4.69 -17.63 10.71
C ILE A 211 4.55 -19.14 10.54
N ASP A 212 3.33 -19.65 10.49
CA ASP A 212 3.04 -21.08 10.35
C ASP A 212 3.48 -21.65 8.97
N GLU A 213 3.73 -20.80 7.96
CA GLU A 213 4.32 -21.21 6.69
C GLU A 213 5.79 -21.62 6.82
N ILE A 214 6.46 -21.28 7.93
CA ILE A 214 7.89 -21.47 8.11
C ILE A 214 8.12 -22.25 9.41
N SER A 215 8.89 -23.34 9.35
CA SER A 215 9.20 -24.10 10.55
C SER A 215 10.03 -23.28 11.54
N GLU A 216 9.83 -23.53 12.83
CA GLU A 216 10.62 -22.89 13.92
C GLU A 216 12.12 -23.14 13.73
N ASP A 217 12.49 -24.34 13.32
CA ASP A 217 13.90 -24.71 13.08
C ASP A 217 14.50 -23.89 11.93
N GLU A 218 13.74 -23.63 10.87
CA GLU A 218 14.21 -22.81 9.76
C GLU A 218 14.40 -21.34 10.18
N ILE A 219 13.49 -20.81 10.99
CA ILE A 219 13.62 -19.47 11.56
C ILE A 219 14.90 -19.39 12.41
N LYS A 220 15.08 -20.31 13.36
CA LYS A 220 16.27 -20.36 14.22
C LYS A 220 17.57 -20.51 13.42
N ARG A 221 17.54 -21.34 12.38
CA ARG A 221 18.68 -21.56 11.48
C ARG A 221 19.06 -20.27 10.74
N ASN A 222 18.07 -19.54 10.21
CA ASN A 222 18.28 -18.28 9.52
C ASN A 222 18.83 -17.20 10.45
N LEU A 223 18.26 -17.04 11.65
CA LEU A 223 18.74 -16.08 12.65
C LEU A 223 20.21 -16.34 13.02
N LYS A 224 20.56 -17.62 13.25
CA LYS A 224 21.94 -18.04 13.53
C LYS A 224 22.88 -17.78 12.36
N ARG A 225 22.43 -18.06 11.12
CA ARG A 225 23.23 -17.87 9.90
C ARG A 225 23.69 -16.43 9.73
N TRP A 226 22.81 -15.48 9.98
CA TRP A 226 23.06 -14.06 9.78
C TRP A 226 23.44 -13.30 11.06
N ASN A 227 23.33 -13.96 12.22
CA ASN A 227 23.62 -13.38 13.53
C ASN A 227 22.91 -12.03 13.76
N VAL A 228 21.64 -11.94 13.37
CA VAL A 228 20.86 -10.68 13.38
C VAL A 228 20.02 -10.50 14.64
N ALA A 229 19.57 -11.60 15.26
CA ALA A 229 18.77 -11.60 16.48
C ALA A 229 18.73 -13.01 17.11
N SER A 230 18.42 -13.09 18.39
CA SER A 230 18.02 -14.34 19.04
C SER A 230 16.58 -14.71 18.64
N TYR A 231 16.20 -15.98 18.86
CA TYR A 231 14.81 -16.40 18.61
C TYR A 231 13.81 -15.70 19.54
N ASP A 232 14.21 -15.37 20.76
CA ASP A 232 13.35 -14.62 21.70
C ASP A 232 13.17 -13.17 21.27
N GLU A 233 14.19 -12.50 20.77
CA GLU A 233 14.08 -11.16 20.18
C GLU A 233 13.18 -11.18 18.94
N TRP A 234 13.30 -12.21 18.08
CA TRP A 234 12.39 -12.38 16.95
C TRP A 234 10.92 -12.54 17.40
N LYS A 235 10.64 -13.37 18.41
CA LYS A 235 9.29 -13.50 19.01
C LYS A 235 8.80 -12.18 19.59
N ASN A 236 9.65 -11.41 20.23
CA ASN A 236 9.29 -10.08 20.74
C ASN A 236 8.92 -9.11 19.62
N ASN A 237 9.62 -9.14 18.48
CA ASN A 237 9.28 -8.34 17.30
C ASN A 237 7.94 -8.77 16.70
N VAL A 238 7.63 -10.06 16.65
CA VAL A 238 6.31 -10.55 16.24
C VAL A 238 5.22 -10.03 17.19
N ASN A 239 5.44 -10.09 18.49
CA ASN A 239 4.50 -9.56 19.48
C ASN A 239 4.34 -8.04 19.36
N HIS A 240 5.41 -7.30 19.04
CA HIS A 240 5.32 -5.87 18.74
C HIS A 240 4.38 -5.58 17.57
N MET A 241 4.47 -6.35 16.47
CA MET A 241 3.54 -6.21 15.34
C MET A 241 2.07 -6.47 15.75
N LYS A 242 1.84 -7.50 16.59
CA LYS A 242 0.49 -7.79 17.11
C LYS A 242 -0.03 -6.68 18.03
N ASP A 243 0.84 -6.11 18.86
CA ASP A 243 0.49 -4.97 19.73
C ASP A 243 0.23 -3.68 18.93
N PHE A 244 0.98 -3.46 17.86
CA PHE A 244 0.70 -2.42 16.90
C PHE A 244 -0.71 -2.58 16.33
N ALA A 245 -1.06 -3.77 15.85
CA ALA A 245 -2.38 -4.07 15.28
C ALA A 245 -3.53 -3.80 16.28
N ARG A 246 -3.36 -4.18 17.56
CA ARG A 246 -4.38 -3.94 18.62
C ARG A 246 -4.64 -2.46 18.88
N LYS A 247 -3.67 -1.59 18.62
CA LYS A 247 -3.73 -0.17 18.99
C LYS A 247 -4.00 0.74 17.79
N ARG A 248 -3.61 0.32 16.58
CA ARG A 248 -3.52 1.21 15.41
C ARG A 248 -4.85 1.81 15.00
N ASN A 249 -5.94 1.04 14.98
CA ASN A 249 -7.26 1.53 14.57
C ASN A 249 -7.74 2.72 15.39
N ASN A 250 -7.50 2.71 16.69
CA ASN A 250 -7.86 3.84 17.57
C ASN A 250 -7.14 5.13 17.17
N TYR A 251 -5.83 5.04 16.84
CA TYR A 251 -5.07 6.19 16.33
C TYR A 251 -5.56 6.63 14.95
N MET A 252 -5.81 5.68 14.05
CA MET A 252 -6.30 5.96 12.69
C MET A 252 -7.62 6.75 12.72
N VAL A 253 -8.58 6.31 13.50
CA VAL A 253 -9.89 7.00 13.64
C VAL A 253 -9.72 8.41 14.24
N LYS A 254 -8.92 8.54 15.30
CA LYS A 254 -8.64 9.84 15.94
C LYS A 254 -7.94 10.81 14.98
N GLN A 255 -6.95 10.32 14.24
CA GLN A 255 -6.20 11.09 13.26
C GLN A 255 -7.09 11.47 12.06
N ALA A 256 -7.90 10.54 11.54
CA ALA A 256 -8.87 10.81 10.47
C ALA A 256 -9.90 11.88 10.90
N LYS A 257 -10.43 11.80 12.14
CA LYS A 257 -11.32 12.83 12.68
C LYS A 257 -10.70 14.22 12.59
N SER A 258 -9.46 14.36 13.04
CA SER A 258 -8.73 15.64 13.01
C SER A 258 -8.41 16.10 11.60
N PHE A 259 -7.90 15.18 10.75
CA PHE A 259 -7.43 15.48 9.40
C PHE A 259 -8.58 15.89 8.47
N PHE A 260 -9.70 15.18 8.50
CA PHE A 260 -10.87 15.44 7.66
C PHE A 260 -11.89 16.39 8.28
N GLY A 261 -11.67 16.85 9.52
CA GLY A 261 -12.61 17.74 10.23
C GLY A 261 -13.96 17.09 10.53
N LEU A 262 -13.96 15.79 10.88
CA LEU A 262 -15.20 15.03 11.09
C LEU A 262 -15.90 15.40 12.40
N SER A 263 -17.22 15.52 12.34
CA SER A 263 -18.06 15.62 13.52
C SER A 263 -18.13 14.29 14.28
N ASN A 264 -18.62 14.29 15.51
CA ASN A 264 -18.84 13.06 16.27
C ASN A 264 -19.87 12.13 15.56
N SER A 265 -20.85 12.71 14.87
CA SER A 265 -21.82 11.93 14.08
C SER A 265 -21.16 11.27 12.88
N ASP A 266 -20.22 11.95 12.18
CA ASP A 266 -19.47 11.36 11.09
C ASP A 266 -18.57 10.22 11.58
N VAL A 267 -17.87 10.41 12.70
CA VAL A 267 -17.06 9.34 13.32
C VAL A 267 -17.92 8.13 13.64
N LYS A 268 -19.10 8.33 14.24
CA LYS A 268 -20.03 7.23 14.51
C LYS A 268 -20.49 6.55 13.22
N LYS A 269 -20.81 7.33 12.20
CA LYS A 269 -21.28 6.83 10.89
C LYS A 269 -20.25 5.93 10.21
N TYR A 270 -19.00 6.42 10.10
CA TYR A 270 -17.96 5.69 9.37
C TYR A 270 -17.27 4.62 10.21
N PHE A 271 -17.05 4.89 11.50
CA PHE A 271 -16.14 4.11 12.34
C PHE A 271 -16.77 3.56 13.62
N GLY A 272 -18.11 3.66 13.78
CA GLY A 272 -18.78 3.20 14.99
C GLY A 272 -18.55 1.72 15.33
N ASP A 273 -18.29 0.90 14.31
CA ASP A 273 -18.05 -0.55 14.46
C ASP A 273 -16.56 -0.93 14.31
N VAL A 274 -15.66 0.04 14.21
CA VAL A 274 -14.21 -0.21 14.15
C VAL A 274 -13.70 -0.56 15.55
N LYS A 275 -13.04 -1.72 15.68
CA LYS A 275 -12.45 -2.25 16.92
C LYS A 275 -10.92 -2.24 16.86
#